data_aece9542d624383bc995b5ae1019f4c2
#
_entry.id   aece9542d624383bc995b5ae1019f4c2
#
_cell.length_a   1.000
_cell.length_b   1.000
_cell.length_c   1.000
_cell.angle_alpha   90.00
_cell.angle_beta   90.00
_cell.angle_gamma   90.00
#
_symmetry.space_group_name_H-M   'P 1'
#
loop_
_entity.id
_entity.type
_entity.pdbx_description
1 polymer ?
#
loop_
_entity_poly.entity_id
_entity_poly.type
_entity_poly.pdbx_seq_one_letter_code
_entity_poly.pdbx_strand_id
1 'polypeptide(L)'
;MANLLIDIGNTALKASWADGMTLGRTSRYQGENIMDFILSLISEAKPETLVLSSIRTLNQKDISVLQQNCGRLIYIDESVAGKYGIPTFLSPDRIASLVASRYLFKGRGCTVFDFGAMLTVDFLDKDGNYEGGNISLGC
;
A
#
# COMPACT_ATOMS: atom_id res chain seq x y z
N MET A 1 -14.45 -13.21 -2.03
CA MET A 1 -13.14 -13.76 -2.38
C MET A 1 -12.07 -12.92 -1.70
N ALA A 2 -11.02 -13.54 -1.24
CA ALA A 2 -10.06 -12.88 -0.38
C ALA A 2 -8.99 -12.14 -1.17
N ASN A 3 -8.69 -10.94 -0.76
CA ASN A 3 -7.59 -10.13 -1.25
C ASN A 3 -6.51 -10.05 -0.19
N LEU A 4 -5.27 -10.01 -0.59
CA LEU A 4 -4.13 -9.86 0.31
C LEU A 4 -3.51 -8.49 0.11
N LEU A 5 -3.47 -7.71 1.20
CA LEU A 5 -2.88 -6.38 1.22
C LEU A 5 -1.54 -6.45 1.95
N ILE A 6 -0.48 -5.97 1.31
CA ILE A 6 0.87 -6.01 1.88
C ILE A 6 1.49 -4.63 1.83
N ASP A 7 1.98 -4.18 2.98
CA ASP A 7 2.72 -2.93 3.13
C ASP A 7 4.10 -3.22 3.70
N ILE A 8 5.12 -2.97 2.90
CA ILE A 8 6.53 -3.13 3.29
C ILE A 8 7.06 -1.74 3.63
N GLY A 9 7.14 -1.47 4.92
CA GLY A 9 7.63 -0.20 5.45
C GLY A 9 9.10 -0.26 5.84
N ASN A 10 9.57 0.80 6.53
CA ASN A 10 10.96 0.91 6.98
C ASN A 10 11.35 -0.15 8.00
N THR A 11 10.45 -0.46 8.93
CA THR A 11 10.75 -1.33 10.06
C THR A 11 10.06 -2.68 10.00
N ALA A 12 8.98 -2.79 9.27
CA ALA A 12 8.19 -4.03 9.24
C ALA A 12 7.40 -4.16 7.95
N LEU A 13 7.10 -5.40 7.61
CA LEU A 13 6.06 -5.76 6.67
C LEU A 13 4.77 -5.98 7.45
N LYS A 14 3.67 -5.43 6.95
CA LYS A 14 2.33 -5.69 7.48
C LYS A 14 1.47 -6.27 6.38
N ALA A 15 0.71 -7.30 6.71
CA ALA A 15 -0.16 -7.96 5.73
C ALA A 15 -1.53 -8.19 6.34
N SER A 16 -2.57 -7.97 5.56
CA SER A 16 -3.93 -8.21 6.00
C SER A 16 -4.74 -8.84 4.87
N TRP A 17 -5.51 -9.85 5.21
CA TRP A 17 -6.54 -10.36 4.29
C TRP A 17 -7.73 -9.42 4.33
N ALA A 18 -8.37 -9.22 3.18
CA ALA A 18 -9.52 -8.35 3.05
C ALA A 18 -10.56 -8.95 2.13
N ASP A 19 -11.82 -8.72 2.46
CA ASP A 19 -12.95 -9.06 1.61
C ASP A 19 -13.85 -7.82 1.53
N GLY A 20 -13.88 -7.19 0.36
CA GLY A 20 -14.54 -5.90 0.20
C GLY A 20 -13.94 -4.85 1.14
N MET A 21 -14.79 -4.24 1.95
CA MET A 21 -14.36 -3.23 2.93
C MET A 21 -14.04 -3.80 4.31
N THR A 22 -14.06 -5.13 4.45
CA THR A 22 -13.81 -5.80 5.72
C THR A 22 -12.36 -6.28 5.76
N LEU A 23 -11.59 -5.79 6.74
CA LEU A 23 -10.25 -6.28 7.01
C LEU A 23 -10.34 -7.49 7.94
N GLY A 24 -9.59 -8.52 7.58
CA GLY A 24 -9.47 -9.71 8.39
C GLY A 24 -8.23 -9.67 9.26
N ARG A 25 -7.63 -10.84 9.41
CA ARG A 25 -6.42 -11.02 10.21
C ARG A 25 -5.26 -10.20 9.65
N THR A 26 -4.57 -9.48 10.53
CA THR A 26 -3.35 -8.73 10.19
C THR A 26 -2.14 -9.42 10.79
N SER A 27 -1.08 -9.56 10.00
CA SER A 27 0.20 -10.14 10.41
C SER A 27 1.29 -9.09 10.26
N ARG A 28 2.28 -9.15 11.16
CA ARG A 28 3.44 -8.26 11.13
C ARG A 28 4.72 -9.10 11.07
N TYR A 29 5.66 -8.71 10.23
CA TYR A 29 6.92 -9.40 10.06
C TYR A 29 8.09 -8.41 10.04
N GLN A 30 9.12 -8.68 10.83
CA GLN A 30 10.30 -7.82 10.95
C GLN A 30 11.60 -8.48 10.50
N GLY A 31 11.53 -9.69 9.95
CA GLY A 31 12.70 -10.43 9.49
C GLY A 31 13.21 -9.97 8.12
N GLU A 32 14.24 -10.66 7.64
CA GLU A 32 14.87 -10.35 6.35
C GLU A 32 14.28 -11.13 5.19
N ASN A 33 13.59 -12.24 5.46
CA ASN A 33 13.05 -13.14 4.43
C ASN A 33 11.62 -12.75 4.05
N ILE A 34 11.48 -11.57 3.48
CA ILE A 34 10.17 -11.00 3.14
C ILE A 34 9.41 -11.90 2.18
N MET A 35 10.07 -12.38 1.14
CA MET A 35 9.42 -13.23 0.13
C MET A 35 8.94 -14.54 0.72
N ASP A 36 9.73 -15.17 1.58
CA ASP A 36 9.32 -16.40 2.26
C ASP A 36 8.08 -16.18 3.12
N PHE A 37 8.04 -15.05 3.81
CA PHE A 37 6.87 -14.70 4.63
C PHE A 37 5.62 -14.49 3.75
N ILE A 38 5.73 -13.73 2.67
CA ILE A 38 4.61 -13.51 1.76
C ILE A 38 4.12 -14.82 1.15
N LEU A 39 5.04 -15.66 0.70
CA LEU A 39 4.69 -16.94 0.11
C LEU A 39 4.03 -17.87 1.13
N SER A 40 4.41 -17.78 2.41
CA SER A 40 3.74 -18.56 3.46
C SER A 40 2.28 -18.15 3.63
N LEU A 41 1.98 -16.86 3.50
CA LEU A 41 0.59 -16.38 3.54
C LEU A 41 -0.20 -16.87 2.33
N ILE A 42 0.39 -16.79 1.15
CA ILE A 42 -0.25 -17.22 -0.11
C ILE A 42 -0.48 -18.73 -0.13
N SER A 43 0.38 -19.49 0.53
CA SER A 43 0.22 -20.96 0.58
C SER A 43 -1.04 -21.39 1.34
N GLU A 44 -1.53 -20.56 2.24
CA GLU A 44 -2.79 -20.84 2.96
C GLU A 44 -3.99 -20.70 2.04
N ALA A 45 -3.98 -19.68 1.19
CA ALA A 45 -5.02 -19.45 0.19
C ALA A 45 -4.47 -18.53 -0.91
N LYS A 46 -4.73 -18.88 -2.16
CA LYS A 46 -4.32 -18.03 -3.29
C LYS A 46 -5.21 -16.77 -3.31
N PRO A 47 -4.64 -15.57 -3.18
CA PRO A 47 -5.44 -14.35 -3.24
C PRO A 47 -5.96 -14.10 -4.65
N GLU A 48 -7.15 -13.57 -4.75
CA GLU A 48 -7.68 -13.08 -6.02
C GLU A 48 -6.89 -11.87 -6.48
N THR A 49 -6.73 -10.89 -5.59
CA THR A 49 -5.91 -9.72 -5.83
C THR A 49 -4.89 -9.58 -4.70
N LEU A 50 -3.65 -9.33 -5.06
CA LEU A 50 -2.60 -8.98 -4.13
C LEU A 50 -2.22 -7.52 -4.39
N VAL A 51 -2.37 -6.67 -3.37
CA VAL A 51 -1.97 -5.26 -3.43
C VAL A 51 -0.68 -5.10 -2.63
N LEU A 52 0.33 -4.56 -3.27
CA LEU A 52 1.65 -4.41 -2.68
C LEU A 52 2.10 -2.96 -2.68
N SER A 53 2.33 -2.42 -1.49
CA SER A 53 2.99 -1.14 -1.27
C SER A 53 4.35 -1.41 -0.65
N SER A 54 5.43 -0.93 -1.25
CA SER A 54 6.77 -1.17 -0.74
C SER A 54 7.65 0.06 -0.91
N ILE A 55 8.30 0.46 0.18
CA ILE A 55 9.36 1.48 0.12
C ILE A 55 10.67 0.91 -0.43
N ARG A 56 10.79 -0.44 -0.46
CA ARG A 56 11.95 -1.13 -1.04
C ARG A 56 11.64 -1.48 -2.48
N THR A 57 12.62 -1.33 -3.36
CA THR A 57 12.50 -1.80 -4.73
C THR A 57 12.61 -3.32 -4.74
N LEU A 58 11.57 -3.99 -5.19
CA LEU A 58 11.59 -5.43 -5.39
C LEU A 58 12.19 -5.75 -6.76
N ASN A 59 12.97 -6.82 -6.85
CA ASN A 59 13.50 -7.24 -8.13
C ASN A 59 12.42 -7.88 -9.01
N GLN A 60 12.67 -7.92 -10.31
CA GLN A 60 11.69 -8.43 -11.27
C GLN A 60 11.34 -9.90 -11.04
N LYS A 61 12.30 -10.69 -10.56
CA LYS A 61 12.09 -12.09 -10.24
C LYS A 61 11.04 -12.25 -9.13
N ASP A 62 11.16 -11.47 -8.06
CA ASP A 62 10.22 -11.52 -6.94
C ASP A 62 8.82 -11.08 -7.37
N ILE A 63 8.74 -10.01 -8.16
CA ILE A 63 7.45 -9.53 -8.71
C ILE A 63 6.81 -10.63 -9.56
N SER A 64 7.58 -11.30 -10.41
CA SER A 64 7.07 -12.39 -11.25
C SER A 64 6.54 -13.55 -10.43
N VAL A 65 7.22 -13.92 -9.35
CA VAL A 65 6.76 -14.97 -8.44
C VAL A 65 5.43 -14.59 -7.81
N LEU A 66 5.29 -13.34 -7.36
CA LEU A 66 4.04 -12.87 -6.79
C LEU A 66 2.90 -12.88 -7.82
N GLN A 67 3.16 -12.43 -9.04
CA GLN A 67 2.17 -12.44 -10.12
C GLN A 67 1.67 -13.85 -10.43
N GLN A 68 2.55 -14.85 -10.39
CA GLN A 68 2.20 -16.24 -10.64
C GLN A 68 1.36 -16.87 -9.52
N ASN A 69 1.39 -16.28 -8.33
CA ASN A 69 0.74 -16.83 -7.14
C ASN A 69 -0.49 -16.04 -6.69
N CYS A 70 -1.01 -15.17 -7.54
CA CYS A 70 -2.26 -14.47 -7.30
C CYS A 70 -3.04 -14.33 -8.60
N GLY A 71 -4.32 -14.02 -8.50
CA GLY A 71 -5.12 -13.76 -9.69
C GLY A 71 -4.72 -12.46 -10.38
N ARG A 72 -4.43 -11.43 -9.58
CA ARG A 72 -4.05 -10.11 -10.07
C ARG A 72 -3.11 -9.44 -9.07
N LEU A 73 -2.01 -8.88 -9.55
CA LEU A 73 -1.09 -8.09 -8.73
C LEU A 73 -1.29 -6.60 -9.02
N ILE A 74 -1.51 -5.83 -7.96
CA ILE A 74 -1.47 -4.37 -8.02
C ILE A 74 -0.24 -3.92 -7.24
N TYR A 75 0.79 -3.49 -7.95
CA TYR A 75 2.00 -2.93 -7.37
C TYR A 75 1.86 -1.41 -7.37
N ILE A 76 1.84 -0.81 -6.18
CA ILE A 76 1.64 0.64 -6.07
C ILE A 76 2.93 1.35 -6.45
N ASP A 77 2.92 2.00 -7.60
CA ASP A 77 4.06 2.67 -8.21
C ASP A 77 3.63 3.99 -8.88
N GLU A 78 4.53 4.57 -9.66
CA GLU A 78 4.27 5.81 -10.39
C GLU A 78 3.08 5.70 -11.33
N SER A 79 2.85 4.55 -11.94
CA SER A 79 1.74 4.37 -12.86
C SER A 79 0.39 4.42 -12.14
N VAL A 80 0.33 3.88 -10.93
CA VAL A 80 -0.87 3.98 -10.08
C VAL A 80 -1.11 5.44 -9.70
N ALA A 81 -0.07 6.15 -9.26
CA ALA A 81 -0.17 7.56 -8.94
C ALA A 81 -0.69 8.37 -10.13
N GLY A 82 -0.11 8.17 -11.31
CA GLY A 82 -0.52 8.84 -12.54
C GLY A 82 -1.97 8.58 -12.90
N LYS A 83 -2.43 7.35 -12.72
CA LYS A 83 -3.82 6.98 -12.99
C LYS A 83 -4.81 7.77 -12.14
N TYR A 84 -4.43 8.07 -10.90
CA TYR A 84 -5.29 8.80 -9.96
C TYR A 84 -4.96 10.29 -9.86
N GLY A 85 -4.06 10.81 -10.71
CA GLY A 85 -3.69 12.22 -10.66
C GLY A 85 -2.93 12.63 -9.39
N ILE A 86 -2.25 11.69 -8.76
CA ILE A 86 -1.44 11.92 -7.57
C ILE A 86 0.02 12.08 -8.00
N PRO A 87 0.79 12.98 -7.35
CA PRO A 87 2.20 13.17 -7.72
C PRO A 87 3.00 11.87 -7.65
N THR A 88 3.78 11.61 -8.68
CA THR A 88 4.55 10.37 -8.82
C THR A 88 5.77 10.29 -7.91
N PHE A 89 6.17 11.43 -7.32
CA PHE A 89 7.30 11.45 -6.39
C PHE A 89 6.95 10.99 -4.97
N LEU A 90 5.67 10.82 -4.67
CA LEU A 90 5.25 10.35 -3.35
C LEU A 90 5.57 8.87 -3.17
N SER A 91 5.87 8.48 -1.94
CA SER A 91 6.10 7.07 -1.61
C SER A 91 4.82 6.25 -1.78
N PRO A 92 4.93 4.92 -2.02
CA PRO A 92 3.77 4.07 -2.25
C PRO A 92 2.72 4.10 -1.14
N ASP A 93 3.14 4.16 0.11
CA ASP A 93 2.24 4.25 1.26
C ASP A 93 1.42 5.55 1.25
N ARG A 94 2.05 6.67 0.88
CA ARG A 94 1.36 7.95 0.74
C ARG A 94 0.37 7.92 -0.43
N ILE A 95 0.77 7.35 -1.56
CA ILE A 95 -0.12 7.17 -2.72
C ILE A 95 -1.36 6.36 -2.31
N ALA A 96 -1.15 5.24 -1.63
CA ALA A 96 -2.25 4.37 -1.19
C ALA A 96 -3.20 5.11 -0.24
N SER A 97 -2.67 5.86 0.72
CA SER A 97 -3.47 6.62 1.68
C SER A 97 -4.30 7.70 1.00
N LEU A 98 -3.74 8.38 0.00
CA LEU A 98 -4.45 9.43 -0.75
C LEU A 98 -5.55 8.85 -1.62
N VAL A 99 -5.31 7.72 -2.29
CA VAL A 99 -6.35 7.03 -3.07
C VAL A 99 -7.49 6.59 -2.17
N ALA A 100 -7.18 6.02 -1.01
CA ALA A 100 -8.17 5.60 -0.03
C ALA A 100 -9.00 6.78 0.50
N SER A 101 -8.33 7.88 0.83
CA SER A 101 -9.00 9.08 1.36
C SER A 101 -9.96 9.69 0.33
N ARG A 102 -9.53 9.75 -0.92
CA ARG A 102 -10.39 10.23 -2.01
C ARG A 102 -11.64 9.37 -2.18
N TYR A 103 -11.47 8.07 -2.05
CA TYR A 103 -12.60 7.14 -2.18
C TYR A 103 -13.55 7.22 -0.99
N LEU A 104 -13.00 7.21 0.24
CA LEU A 104 -13.81 7.17 1.46
C LEU A 104 -14.50 8.50 1.76
N PHE A 105 -13.88 9.61 1.40
CA PHE A 105 -14.35 10.96 1.72
C PHE A 105 -14.57 11.79 0.45
N LYS A 106 -15.19 11.17 -0.54
CA LYS A 106 -15.45 11.79 -1.83
C LYS A 106 -16.24 13.10 -1.64
N GLY A 107 -15.78 14.15 -2.33
CA GLY A 107 -16.42 15.47 -2.26
C GLY A 107 -15.97 16.32 -1.06
N ARG A 108 -15.02 15.84 -0.27
CA ARG A 108 -14.48 16.55 0.89
C ARG A 108 -12.99 16.76 0.77
N GLY A 109 -12.51 17.89 1.26
CA GLY A 109 -11.07 18.09 1.48
C GLY A 109 -10.59 17.20 2.62
N CYS A 110 -9.37 16.67 2.48
CA CYS A 110 -8.79 15.77 3.48
C CYS A 110 -7.39 16.20 3.84
N THR A 111 -7.07 16.09 5.13
CA THR A 111 -5.69 16.13 5.62
C THR A 111 -5.36 14.72 6.10
N VAL A 112 -4.33 14.13 5.51
CA VAL A 112 -3.96 12.75 5.79
C VAL A 112 -2.64 12.73 6.55
N PHE A 113 -2.68 12.24 7.79
CA PHE A 113 -1.49 12.05 8.61
C PHE A 113 -1.13 10.57 8.65
N ASP A 114 0.13 10.25 8.48
CA ASP A 114 0.65 8.90 8.69
C ASP A 114 1.77 8.97 9.72
N PHE A 115 1.53 8.33 10.87
CA PHE A 115 2.45 8.32 12.00
C PHE A 115 3.25 7.02 11.99
N GLY A 116 4.44 7.07 11.45
CA GLY A 116 5.35 5.94 11.40
C GLY A 116 6.76 6.35 11.81
N ALA A 117 7.76 5.66 11.27
CA ALA A 117 9.17 6.07 11.41
C ALA A 117 9.37 7.51 10.93
N MET A 118 8.62 7.88 9.90
CA MET A 118 8.49 9.26 9.44
C MET A 118 7.04 9.69 9.65
N LEU A 119 6.85 10.97 9.96
CA LEU A 119 5.53 11.56 9.97
C LEU A 119 5.29 12.21 8.60
N THR A 120 4.25 11.78 7.91
CA THR A 120 3.84 12.41 6.65
C THR A 120 2.52 13.13 6.82
N VAL A 121 2.35 14.21 6.09
CA VAL A 121 1.07 14.92 5.99
C VAL A 121 0.83 15.25 4.52
N ASP A 122 -0.37 15.01 4.07
CA ASP A 122 -0.77 15.27 2.69
C ASP A 122 -2.15 15.90 2.67
N PHE A 123 -2.39 16.80 1.72
CA PHE A 123 -3.64 17.57 1.63
C PHE A 123 -4.30 17.30 0.28
N LEU A 124 -5.59 16.95 0.32
CA LEU A 124 -6.46 16.90 -0.85
C LEU A 124 -7.55 17.96 -0.73
N ASP A 125 -7.87 18.62 -1.83
CA ASP A 125 -9.04 19.49 -1.87
C ASP A 125 -10.33 18.68 -2.04
N LYS A 126 -11.47 19.35 -2.04
CA LYS A 126 -12.78 18.70 -2.16
C LYS A 126 -12.99 17.96 -3.47
N ASP A 127 -12.23 18.31 -4.51
CA ASP A 127 -12.30 17.68 -5.82
C ASP A 127 -11.30 16.52 -5.95
N GLY A 128 -10.54 16.24 -4.88
CA GLY A 128 -9.57 15.17 -4.84
C GLY A 128 -8.21 15.55 -5.44
N ASN A 129 -7.97 16.84 -5.66
CA ASN A 129 -6.67 17.31 -6.15
C ASN A 129 -5.65 17.42 -5.03
N TYR A 130 -4.42 17.02 -5.31
CA TYR A 130 -3.34 17.09 -4.34
C TYR A 130 -2.87 18.54 -4.18
N GLU A 131 -2.91 19.03 -2.95
CA GLU A 131 -2.57 20.43 -2.63
C GLU A 131 -1.17 20.58 -2.02
N GLY A 132 -0.50 19.49 -1.75
CA GLY A 132 0.83 19.51 -1.16
C GLY A 132 0.91 18.66 0.08
N GLY A 133 2.12 18.58 0.63
CA GLY A 133 2.35 17.81 1.83
C GLY A 133 3.75 18.01 2.34
N ASN A 134 4.09 17.27 3.39
CA ASN A 134 5.39 17.34 4.00
C ASN A 134 5.75 16.00 4.66
N ILE A 135 7.03 15.84 4.92
CA ILE A 135 7.56 14.66 5.61
C ILE A 135 8.56 15.15 6.66
N SER A 136 8.46 14.57 7.85
CA SER A 136 9.36 14.90 8.94
C SER A 136 9.71 13.65 9.74
N LEU A 137 10.66 13.77 10.66
CA LEU A 137 11.00 12.67 11.54
C LEU A 137 9.80 12.33 12.42
N GLY A 138 9.51 11.04 12.52
CA GLY A 138 8.47 10.53 13.39
C GLY A 138 8.94 10.41 14.84
N CYS A 139 8.13 9.77 15.62
CA CYS A 139 8.42 9.49 17.03
C CYS A 139 9.41 8.37 17.18
#